data_273cf2eb7cb71229165f3f13432bc42f
#
_entry.id   273cf2eb7cb71229165f3f13432bc42f
#
_cell.length_a   1.000
_cell.length_b   1.000
_cell.length_c   1.000
_cell.angle_alpha   90.00
_cell.angle_beta   90.00
_cell.angle_gamma   90.00
#
_symmetry.space_group_name_H-M   'P 1'
#
loop_
_entity.id
_entity.type
_entity.pdbx_description
1 polymer ?
#
loop_
_entity_poly.entity_id
_entity_poly.type
_entity_poly.pdbx_seq_one_letter_code
_entity_poly.pdbx_strand_id
1 'polypeptide(L)'
;MNHSKAFLASAALAVLMAGAVQAADVKIIANESVGATSISAEELKGVFLSTKTSLSDGSHVVPVLEKGGPVHEAFLKELGKSDSALETYYRTLVFTGKASMPKTLGADAEVVAYVAKTKGAIGYVGADAVTDGLKTLEMK
;
A
#
# COMPACT_ATOMS: atom_id res chain seq x y z
N MET A 1 36.24 13.93 -48.55
CA MET A 1 35.87 13.91 -48.10
C MET A 1 35.32 13.70 -47.25
N ASN A 2 35.02 13.57 -46.85
CA ASN A 2 34.50 13.31 -46.10
C ASN A 2 33.96 13.18 -45.22
N HIS A 3 33.61 13.07 -44.74
CA HIS A 3 33.13 12.93 -44.06
C HIS A 3 32.53 12.67 -43.21
N SER A 4 32.14 12.58 -42.94
CA SER A 4 31.62 12.36 -42.32
C SER A 4 31.13 12.04 -41.36
N LYS A 5 30.89 11.97 -40.98
CA LYS A 5 30.60 11.74 -40.26
C LYS A 5 29.98 11.43 -39.29
N ALA A 6 29.62 11.34 -39.01
CA ALA A 6 29.21 11.06 -38.20
C ALA A 6 28.48 11.03 -37.28
N PHE A 7 28.17 11.03 -36.92
CA PHE A 7 27.64 11.03 -36.14
C PHE A 7 27.02 10.64 -35.33
N LEU A 8 26.66 10.52 -35.03
CA LEU A 8 26.19 10.27 -34.45
C LEU A 8 25.74 9.93 -33.48
N ALA A 9 25.46 9.72 -33.19
CA ALA A 9 25.24 9.39 -32.43
C ALA A 9 24.60 9.54 -31.42
N SER A 10 24.38 9.46 -31.03
CA SER A 10 23.92 9.67 -30.23
C SER A 10 23.04 9.42 -29.50
N ALA A 11 22.76 9.40 -29.28
CA ALA A 11 21.93 9.37 -28.80
C ALA A 11 21.33 8.81 -27.87
N ALA A 12 21.12 8.41 -27.77
CA ALA A 12 20.59 7.76 -27.10
C ALA A 12 20.27 7.89 -25.84
N LEU A 13 20.19 7.88 -25.55
CA LEU A 13 20.01 7.93 -24.54
C LEU A 13 19.11 8.04 -23.71
N ALA A 14 18.93 8.17 -23.60
CA ALA A 14 18.14 8.59 -22.95
C ALA A 14 17.23 7.91 -22.38
N VAL A 15 16.94 7.80 -22.52
CA VAL A 15 16.14 7.17 -22.25
C VAL A 15 15.97 6.73 -21.12
N LEU A 16 16.35 6.39 -20.88
CA LEU A 16 16.31 5.86 -19.92
C LEU A 16 15.62 6.31 -18.95
N MET A 17 15.53 6.97 -18.80
CA MET A 17 15.02 7.49 -17.91
C MET A 17 13.85 7.10 -17.68
N ALA A 18 13.53 6.84 -18.41
CA ALA A 18 12.27 6.44 -18.31
C ALA A 18 12.05 5.54 -17.23
N GLY A 19 12.84 4.68 -17.14
CA GLY A 19 12.63 3.75 -16.14
C GLY A 19 12.46 4.32 -14.84
N ALA A 20 12.98 5.44 -14.68
CA ALA A 20 12.93 6.01 -13.38
C ALA A 20 11.58 6.29 -12.91
N VAL A 21 10.66 6.31 -13.78
CA VAL A 21 9.36 6.62 -13.35
C VAL A 21 8.67 5.42 -12.83
N GLN A 22 9.14 4.93 -11.79
CA GLN A 22 8.58 3.81 -11.24
C GLN A 22 7.38 4.08 -10.50
N ALA A 23 6.46 3.19 -10.46
CA ALA A 23 5.36 3.20 -9.54
C ALA A 23 5.90 3.15 -8.15
N ALA A 24 5.27 3.79 -7.24
CA ALA A 24 5.67 3.72 -5.85
C ALA A 24 5.52 2.30 -5.36
N ASP A 25 6.50 1.82 -4.66
CA ASP A 25 6.40 0.54 -4.00
C ASP A 25 5.74 0.74 -2.66
N VAL A 26 5.01 -0.26 -2.24
CA VAL A 26 4.23 -0.21 -1.02
C VAL A 26 4.72 -1.31 -0.10
N LYS A 27 4.86 -1.01 1.19
CA LYS A 27 5.08 -2.06 2.16
C LYS A 27 3.93 -2.09 3.15
N ILE A 28 3.61 -3.28 3.61
CA ILE A 28 2.52 -3.50 4.53
C ILE A 28 3.11 -3.51 5.94
N ILE A 29 2.55 -2.68 6.81
CA ILE A 29 3.04 -2.55 8.18
C ILE A 29 1.95 -2.92 9.15
N ALA A 30 2.35 -3.36 10.33
CA ALA A 30 1.41 -3.76 11.35
C ALA A 30 1.95 -3.42 12.73
N ASN A 31 1.04 -3.26 13.68
CA ASN A 31 1.40 -3.06 15.07
C ASN A 31 2.15 -4.29 15.57
N GLU A 32 3.04 -4.09 16.52
CA GLU A 32 3.82 -5.19 17.08
C GLU A 32 2.98 -6.30 17.68
N SER A 33 1.74 -6.00 18.04
CA SER A 33 0.85 -6.99 18.60
C SER A 33 0.40 -8.04 17.58
N VAL A 34 0.59 -7.76 16.29
CA VAL A 34 0.22 -8.70 15.23
C VAL A 34 1.31 -9.75 15.14
N GLY A 35 0.95 -11.02 15.25
CA GLY A 35 1.92 -12.10 15.30
C GLY A 35 2.47 -12.51 13.94
N ALA A 36 1.77 -12.19 12.86
CA ALA A 36 2.16 -12.63 11.53
C ALA A 36 3.41 -11.91 11.05
N THR A 37 4.18 -12.56 10.18
CA THR A 37 5.35 -11.95 9.56
C THR A 37 5.19 -11.84 8.05
N SER A 38 4.12 -12.42 7.51
CA SER A 38 3.83 -12.34 6.08
C SER A 38 2.33 -12.32 5.87
N ILE A 39 1.94 -11.91 4.67
CA ILE A 39 0.53 -11.82 4.32
C ILE A 39 0.39 -12.14 2.84
N SER A 40 -0.63 -12.92 2.49
CA SER A 40 -0.89 -13.22 1.09
C SER A 40 -1.73 -12.12 0.47
N ALA A 41 -1.75 -12.07 -0.85
CA ALA A 41 -2.59 -11.09 -1.55
C ALA A 41 -4.06 -11.28 -1.19
N GLU A 42 -4.49 -12.51 -1.02
CA GLU A 42 -5.87 -12.80 -0.65
C GLU A 42 -6.19 -12.31 0.75
N GLU A 43 -5.28 -12.53 1.69
CA GLU A 43 -5.48 -12.03 3.05
C GLU A 43 -5.54 -10.51 3.07
N LEU A 44 -4.64 -9.88 2.32
CA LEU A 44 -4.60 -8.43 2.26
C LEU A 44 -5.93 -7.88 1.73
N LYS A 45 -6.42 -8.45 0.65
CA LYS A 45 -7.70 -8.03 0.11
C LYS A 45 -8.83 -8.28 1.11
N GLY A 46 -8.82 -9.44 1.76
CA GLY A 46 -9.86 -9.77 2.71
C GLY A 46 -9.92 -8.79 3.86
N VAL A 47 -8.76 -8.43 4.40
CA VAL A 47 -8.69 -7.49 5.52
C VAL A 47 -9.15 -6.10 5.08
N PHE A 48 -8.63 -5.61 3.97
CA PHE A 48 -8.93 -4.25 3.53
C PHE A 48 -10.31 -4.13 2.87
N LEU A 49 -10.95 -5.23 2.53
CA LEU A 49 -12.33 -5.21 2.05
C LEU A 49 -13.30 -5.69 3.11
N SER A 50 -12.82 -5.84 4.33
CA SER A 50 -13.63 -6.18 5.50
C SER A 50 -14.34 -7.54 5.41
N THR A 51 -13.78 -8.45 4.62
CA THR A 51 -14.29 -9.81 4.59
C THR A 51 -13.54 -10.72 5.57
N LYS A 52 -12.40 -10.23 6.09
CA LYS A 52 -11.64 -10.93 7.12
C LYS A 52 -11.27 -9.96 8.21
N THR A 53 -11.33 -10.42 9.45
CA THR A 53 -10.91 -9.60 10.59
C THR A 53 -9.68 -10.18 11.26
N SER A 54 -9.15 -11.28 10.73
CA SER A 54 -7.97 -11.94 11.30
C SER A 54 -7.10 -12.46 10.17
N LEU A 55 -5.82 -12.57 10.47
CA LEU A 55 -4.87 -13.20 9.55
C LEU A 55 -4.83 -14.71 9.79
N SER A 56 -4.08 -15.42 8.95
CA SER A 56 -4.04 -16.88 9.03
C SER A 56 -3.45 -17.39 10.34
N ASP A 57 -2.64 -16.57 11.02
CA ASP A 57 -2.09 -16.95 12.32
C ASP A 57 -3.05 -16.68 13.47
N GLY A 58 -4.24 -16.15 13.18
CA GLY A 58 -5.23 -15.82 14.20
C GLY A 58 -5.17 -14.40 14.73
N SER A 59 -4.17 -13.61 14.30
CA SER A 59 -4.07 -12.22 14.77
C SER A 59 -5.26 -11.42 14.27
N HIS A 60 -5.94 -10.74 15.20
CA HIS A 60 -7.01 -9.82 14.83
C HIS A 60 -6.40 -8.54 14.30
N VAL A 61 -6.91 -8.03 13.20
CA VAL A 61 -6.35 -6.84 12.55
C VAL A 61 -7.42 -5.84 12.21
N VAL A 62 -7.00 -4.55 12.19
CA VAL A 62 -7.87 -3.43 11.87
C VAL A 62 -7.19 -2.61 10.79
N PRO A 63 -7.78 -2.48 9.62
CA PRO A 63 -7.11 -1.79 8.50
C PRO A 63 -7.10 -0.28 8.65
N VAL A 64 -6.03 0.33 8.14
CA VAL A 64 -5.84 1.77 8.10
C VAL A 64 -5.51 2.15 6.67
N LEU A 65 -6.17 3.17 6.15
CA LEU A 65 -5.98 3.59 4.76
C LEU A 65 -5.34 4.96 4.67
N GLU A 66 -4.72 5.23 3.55
CA GLU A 66 -4.30 6.60 3.22
C GLU A 66 -5.38 7.25 2.37
N LYS A 67 -5.43 8.57 2.40
CA LYS A 67 -6.47 9.31 1.70
C LYS A 67 -6.23 9.42 0.21
N GLY A 68 -4.99 9.43 -0.22
CA GLY A 68 -4.68 9.59 -1.63
C GLY A 68 -3.18 9.64 -1.83
N GLY A 69 -2.74 9.96 -3.04
CA GLY A 69 -1.34 10.04 -3.38
C GLY A 69 -0.82 8.77 -4.01
N PRO A 70 0.45 8.77 -4.44
CA PRO A 70 0.99 7.65 -5.22
C PRO A 70 1.07 6.35 -4.45
N VAL A 71 1.30 6.41 -3.16
CA VAL A 71 1.35 5.19 -2.34
C VAL A 71 -0.04 4.57 -2.27
N HIS A 72 -1.06 5.41 -2.04
CA HIS A 72 -2.43 4.92 -2.00
C HIS A 72 -2.84 4.33 -3.34
N GLU A 73 -2.47 4.98 -4.44
CA GLU A 73 -2.81 4.49 -5.76
C GLU A 73 -2.14 3.17 -6.06
N ALA A 74 -0.89 3.01 -5.65
CA ALA A 74 -0.19 1.74 -5.81
C ALA A 74 -0.88 0.63 -5.01
N PHE A 75 -1.34 0.96 -3.80
CA PHE A 75 -2.05 0.00 -2.98
C PHE A 75 -3.38 -0.39 -3.62
N LEU A 76 -4.09 0.57 -4.21
CA LEU A 76 -5.35 0.27 -4.87
C LEU A 76 -5.18 -0.71 -6.02
N LYS A 77 -4.06 -0.67 -6.70
CA LYS A 77 -3.79 -1.65 -7.74
C LYS A 77 -3.69 -3.06 -7.17
N GLU A 78 -3.13 -3.18 -5.99
CA GLU A 78 -3.09 -4.48 -5.31
C GLU A 78 -4.47 -4.95 -4.94
N LEU A 79 -5.36 -4.06 -4.57
CA LEU A 79 -6.72 -4.41 -4.24
C LEU A 79 -7.58 -4.66 -5.48
N GLY A 80 -7.18 -4.13 -6.62
CA GLY A 80 -7.96 -4.24 -7.84
C GLY A 80 -9.18 -3.35 -7.86
N LYS A 81 -9.16 -2.22 -7.16
CA LYS A 81 -10.27 -1.28 -7.12
C LYS A 81 -9.79 0.13 -7.33
N SER A 82 -10.64 0.96 -7.93
CA SER A 82 -10.38 2.39 -7.99
C SER A 82 -10.75 3.02 -6.64
N ASP A 83 -10.29 4.24 -6.42
CA ASP A 83 -10.58 4.95 -5.19
C ASP A 83 -12.08 5.14 -5.01
N SER A 84 -12.79 5.53 -6.05
CA SER A 84 -14.23 5.74 -5.93
C SER A 84 -14.98 4.43 -5.72
N ALA A 85 -14.52 3.34 -6.33
CA ALA A 85 -15.15 2.05 -6.12
C ALA A 85 -14.94 1.57 -4.67
N LEU A 86 -13.76 1.80 -4.12
CA LEU A 86 -13.48 1.43 -2.75
C LEU A 86 -14.34 2.23 -1.79
N GLU A 87 -14.47 3.53 -2.02
CA GLU A 87 -15.28 4.38 -1.18
C GLU A 87 -16.74 3.95 -1.21
N THR A 88 -17.26 3.65 -2.38
CA THR A 88 -18.63 3.18 -2.53
C THR A 88 -18.81 1.85 -1.81
N TYR A 89 -17.82 0.98 -1.92
CA TYR A 89 -17.86 -0.32 -1.28
C TYR A 89 -17.97 -0.17 0.25
N TYR A 90 -17.12 0.66 0.86
CA TYR A 90 -17.18 0.84 2.30
C TYR A 90 -18.49 1.51 2.72
N ARG A 91 -18.95 2.46 1.95
CA ARG A 91 -20.20 3.15 2.27
C ARG A 91 -21.36 2.15 2.29
N THR A 92 -21.35 1.21 1.37
CA THR A 92 -22.37 0.16 1.35
C THR A 92 -22.29 -0.73 2.58
N LEU A 93 -21.07 -1.08 3.00
CA LEU A 93 -20.91 -1.92 4.18
C LEU A 93 -21.38 -1.21 5.44
N VAL A 94 -21.08 0.08 5.56
CA VAL A 94 -21.53 0.86 6.71
C VAL A 94 -23.04 0.97 6.70
N PHE A 95 -23.62 1.27 5.55
CA PHE A 95 -25.04 1.45 5.43
C PHE A 95 -25.82 0.18 5.75
N THR A 96 -25.29 -0.97 5.41
CA THR A 96 -25.92 -2.25 5.69
C THR A 96 -25.52 -2.84 7.04
N GLY A 97 -24.72 -2.11 7.81
CA GLY A 97 -24.31 -2.55 9.14
C GLY A 97 -23.29 -3.66 9.17
N LYS A 98 -22.62 -3.93 8.05
CA LYS A 98 -21.68 -5.04 7.97
C LYS A 98 -20.27 -4.69 8.42
N ALA A 99 -19.92 -3.42 8.38
CA ALA A 99 -18.59 -2.97 8.80
C ALA A 99 -18.61 -1.49 9.11
N SER A 100 -17.52 -1.02 9.72
CA SER A 100 -17.32 0.40 9.98
C SER A 100 -16.36 0.94 8.94
N MET A 101 -16.38 2.27 8.76
CA MET A 101 -15.40 2.90 7.90
C MET A 101 -14.01 2.72 8.49
N PRO A 102 -13.03 2.30 7.70
CA PRO A 102 -11.67 2.19 8.20
C PRO A 102 -11.11 3.57 8.49
N LYS A 103 -10.15 3.62 9.40
CA LYS A 103 -9.44 4.84 9.68
C LYS A 103 -8.68 5.26 8.42
N THR A 104 -8.76 6.55 8.07
CA THR A 104 -8.10 7.07 6.88
C THR A 104 -7.24 8.25 7.28
N LEU A 105 -5.97 8.22 6.87
CA LEU A 105 -4.99 9.22 7.27
C LEU A 105 -4.32 9.82 6.04
N GLY A 106 -3.72 11.00 6.22
CA GLY A 106 -3.26 11.79 5.09
C GLY A 106 -1.88 11.48 4.55
N ALA A 107 -1.04 10.83 5.34
CA ALA A 107 0.35 10.64 4.94
C ALA A 107 0.97 9.43 5.61
N ASP A 108 2.09 8.95 5.02
CA ASP A 108 2.82 7.81 5.57
C ASP A 108 3.16 8.00 7.04
N ALA A 109 3.64 9.18 7.41
CA ALA A 109 4.04 9.42 8.80
C ALA A 109 2.88 9.28 9.77
N GLU A 110 1.69 9.69 9.35
CA GLU A 110 0.50 9.55 10.19
C GLU A 110 0.08 8.10 10.32
N VAL A 111 0.22 7.33 9.23
CA VAL A 111 -0.08 5.91 9.27
C VAL A 111 0.87 5.20 10.21
N VAL A 112 2.16 5.50 10.09
CA VAL A 112 3.19 4.90 10.97
C VAL A 112 2.86 5.18 12.43
N ALA A 113 2.55 6.43 12.75
CA ALA A 113 2.26 6.81 14.14
C ALA A 113 1.01 6.10 14.66
N TYR A 114 -0.02 6.02 13.83
CA TYR A 114 -1.26 5.39 14.23
C TYR A 114 -1.08 3.88 14.45
N VAL A 115 -0.38 3.22 13.52
CA VAL A 115 -0.15 1.78 13.61
C VAL A 115 0.71 1.46 14.83
N ALA A 116 1.70 2.31 15.13
CA ALA A 116 2.59 2.07 16.26
C ALA A 116 1.84 2.04 17.59
N LYS A 117 0.80 2.85 17.72
CA LYS A 117 0.11 2.96 19.01
C LYS A 117 -1.24 2.26 19.06
N THR A 118 -1.65 1.61 17.98
CA THR A 118 -2.98 0.99 17.93
C THR A 118 -2.83 -0.52 17.77
N LYS A 119 -3.26 -1.26 18.79
CA LYS A 119 -3.20 -2.70 18.78
C LYS A 119 -3.95 -3.27 17.60
N GLY A 120 -3.31 -4.19 16.89
CA GLY A 120 -3.92 -4.86 15.75
C GLY A 120 -3.97 -4.05 14.47
N ALA A 121 -3.50 -2.80 14.48
CA ALA A 121 -3.59 -1.98 13.28
C ALA A 121 -2.68 -2.53 12.19
N ILE A 122 -3.18 -2.49 10.95
CA ILE A 122 -2.43 -2.89 9.78
C ILE A 122 -2.67 -1.82 8.72
N GLY A 123 -1.61 -1.40 8.06
CA GLY A 123 -1.71 -0.36 7.06
C GLY A 123 -0.65 -0.51 6.00
N TYR A 124 -0.53 0.47 5.14
CA TYR A 124 0.47 0.48 4.09
C TYR A 124 1.12 1.85 4.01
N VAL A 125 2.38 1.85 3.65
CA VAL A 125 3.14 3.08 3.47
C VAL A 125 4.11 2.86 2.31
N GLY A 126 4.79 3.92 1.89
CA GLY A 126 5.80 3.80 0.85
C GLY A 126 6.96 2.95 1.33
N ALA A 127 7.61 2.28 0.40
CA ALA A 127 8.69 1.36 0.73
C ALA A 127 9.84 2.02 1.47
N ASP A 128 10.06 3.31 1.25
CA ASP A 128 11.14 4.03 1.94
C ASP A 128 10.69 4.76 3.19
N ALA A 129 9.47 4.56 3.64
CA ALA A 129 9.04 5.18 4.89
C ALA A 129 9.78 4.55 6.07
N VAL A 130 10.06 5.36 7.07
CA VAL A 130 10.71 4.89 8.30
C VAL A 130 9.67 4.21 9.16
N THR A 131 9.89 2.93 9.45
CA THR A 131 8.90 2.13 10.17
C THR A 131 9.49 1.43 11.39
N ASP A 132 10.45 2.08 12.05
CA ASP A 132 11.06 1.54 13.27
C ASP A 132 9.98 1.27 14.31
N GLY A 133 10.09 0.15 14.97
CA GLY A 133 9.13 -0.22 16.00
C GLY A 133 7.85 -0.84 15.46
N LEU A 134 7.76 -1.04 14.16
CA LEU A 134 6.60 -1.69 13.56
C LEU A 134 7.01 -2.99 12.89
N LYS A 135 6.05 -3.84 12.65
CA LYS A 135 6.29 -5.03 11.85
C LYS A 135 6.06 -4.69 10.39
N THR A 136 6.92 -5.23 9.54
CA THR A 136 6.70 -5.19 8.09
C THR A 136 6.33 -6.60 7.67
N LEU A 137 5.18 -6.75 7.05
CA LEU A 137 4.71 -8.05 6.60
C LEU A 137 5.16 -8.29 5.18
N GLU A 138 5.77 -9.44 4.94
CA GLU A 138 6.21 -9.76 3.59
C GLU A 138 5.03 -10.27 2.78
N MET A 139 4.92 -9.80 1.55
CA MET A 139 3.90 -10.32 0.66
C MET A 139 4.34 -11.67 0.15
N LYS A 140 3.47 -12.65 0.21
CA LYS A 140 3.80 -14.00 -0.24
C LYS A 140 2.81 -14.52 -1.28
#